data_0e45ebd7cf52a6c8c5cdf424ef766f82
#
_entry.id   0e45ebd7cf52a6c8c5cdf424ef766f82
#
_cell.length_a   1.000
_cell.length_b   1.000
_cell.length_c   1.000
_cell.angle_alpha   90.00
_cell.angle_beta   90.00
_cell.angle_gamma   90.00
#
_symmetry.space_group_name_H-M   'P 1'
#
loop_
_entity.id
_entity.type
_entity.pdbx_description
1 polymer ?
#
loop_
_entity_poly.entity_id
_entity_poly.type
_entity_poly.pdbx_seq_one_letter_code
_entity_poly.pdbx_strand_id
1 'polypeptide(L)'
;MCCSRNTQKKLAVILRSIFHRCSLYLTMQELLHHIKQYAPLSEEAEQSLYDCFEQVVFAKQQHLLTEGKICRHLYFLEKGALRGYYNLDGKEITHWFGFENNFVTSFHSFITQEPSVENIQLLEGSILWSISKDTLTALLNRYHDIERLVRIATESYYLRLEERFVNAQFKTAAERYEQLMTESPHILERVPLGYVASYLGISQETLSRIRSRL
;
A
#
# COMPACT_ATOMS: atom_id res chain seq x y z
N MET A 1 -9.68 -22.17 -47.81
CA MET A 1 -10.27 -21.88 -46.47
C MET A 1 -9.20 -21.77 -45.39
N CYS A 2 -8.18 -20.91 -45.55
CA CYS A 2 -7.07 -20.80 -44.59
C CYS A 2 -6.88 -19.37 -44.01
N CYS A 3 -7.77 -18.40 -44.33
CA CYS A 3 -7.62 -16.99 -43.97
C CYS A 3 -8.32 -16.58 -42.66
N SER A 4 -9.17 -17.43 -42.03
CA SER A 4 -10.03 -17.02 -40.92
C SER A 4 -9.40 -17.16 -39.53
N ARG A 5 -8.45 -18.08 -39.32
CA ARG A 5 -7.85 -18.34 -38.00
C ARG A 5 -6.83 -17.28 -37.54
N ASN A 6 -6.15 -16.64 -38.49
CA ASN A 6 -5.14 -15.64 -38.18
C ASN A 6 -5.78 -14.28 -37.85
N THR A 7 -6.92 -13.98 -38.48
CA THR A 7 -7.72 -12.77 -38.21
C THR A 7 -8.39 -12.84 -36.85
N GLN A 8 -8.90 -14.01 -36.44
CA GLN A 8 -9.51 -14.24 -35.14
C GLN A 8 -8.46 -14.13 -34.00
N LYS A 9 -7.23 -14.65 -34.19
CA LYS A 9 -6.14 -14.50 -33.21
C LYS A 9 -5.71 -13.05 -33.07
N LYS A 10 -5.58 -12.29 -34.16
CA LYS A 10 -5.26 -10.87 -34.11
C LYS A 10 -6.38 -10.04 -33.42
N LEU A 11 -7.64 -10.35 -33.74
CA LEU A 11 -8.79 -9.69 -33.09
C LEU A 11 -8.85 -9.99 -31.59
N ALA A 12 -8.60 -11.23 -31.19
CA ALA A 12 -8.55 -11.62 -29.76
C ALA A 12 -7.40 -10.93 -29.00
N VAL A 13 -6.24 -10.71 -29.63
CA VAL A 13 -5.11 -9.96 -29.02
C VAL A 13 -5.47 -8.48 -28.90
N ILE A 14 -6.08 -7.88 -29.92
CA ILE A 14 -6.52 -6.48 -29.90
C ILE A 14 -7.63 -6.28 -28.85
N LEU A 15 -8.62 -7.18 -28.80
CA LEU A 15 -9.70 -7.11 -27.81
C LEU A 15 -9.14 -7.28 -26.38
N ARG A 16 -8.23 -8.23 -26.14
CA ARG A 16 -7.54 -8.37 -24.85
C ARG A 16 -6.77 -7.10 -24.47
N SER A 17 -6.07 -6.47 -25.41
CA SER A 17 -5.36 -5.21 -25.21
C SER A 17 -6.33 -4.06 -24.88
N ILE A 18 -7.48 -3.98 -25.57
CA ILE A 18 -8.51 -2.96 -25.31
C ILE A 18 -9.20 -3.20 -23.96
N PHE A 19 -9.57 -4.45 -23.64
CA PHE A 19 -10.14 -4.80 -22.33
C PHE A 19 -9.16 -4.58 -21.19
N HIS A 20 -7.88 -4.90 -21.39
CA HIS A 20 -6.83 -4.64 -20.41
C HIS A 20 -6.63 -3.13 -20.20
N ARG A 21 -6.58 -2.33 -21.26
CA ARG A 21 -6.53 -0.85 -21.17
C ARG A 21 -7.78 -0.26 -20.52
N CYS A 22 -8.96 -0.78 -20.82
CA CYS A 22 -10.20 -0.29 -20.22
C CYS A 22 -10.29 -0.63 -18.73
N SER A 23 -9.84 -1.83 -18.32
CA SER A 23 -9.73 -2.23 -16.92
C SER A 23 -8.68 -1.38 -16.17
N LEU A 24 -7.51 -1.16 -16.76
CA LEU A 24 -6.47 -0.29 -16.22
C LEU A 24 -6.96 1.17 -16.05
N TYR A 25 -7.77 1.65 -16.98
CA TYR A 25 -8.33 3.00 -16.91
C TYR A 25 -9.31 3.15 -15.73
N LEU A 26 -10.16 2.16 -15.50
CA LEU A 26 -11.13 2.16 -14.38
C LEU A 26 -10.42 2.13 -13.02
N THR A 27 -9.38 1.31 -12.86
CA THR A 27 -8.64 1.17 -11.60
C THR A 27 -7.73 2.38 -11.32
N MET A 28 -7.15 3.00 -12.36
CA MET A 28 -6.44 4.27 -12.21
C MET A 28 -7.38 5.42 -11.82
N GLN A 29 -8.63 5.40 -12.26
CA GLN A 29 -9.64 6.38 -11.82
C GLN A 29 -9.89 6.29 -10.30
N GLU A 30 -9.85 5.11 -9.72
CA GLU A 30 -9.96 4.94 -8.25
C GLU A 30 -8.77 5.56 -7.52
N LEU A 31 -7.53 5.33 -8.01
CA LEU A 31 -6.34 5.99 -7.48
C LEU A 31 -6.47 7.52 -7.55
N LEU A 32 -6.82 8.08 -8.71
CA LEU A 32 -6.97 9.52 -8.89
C LEU A 32 -8.11 10.09 -8.03
N HIS A 33 -9.23 9.37 -7.91
CA HIS A 33 -10.31 9.74 -7.02
C HIS A 33 -9.84 9.78 -5.56
N HIS A 34 -9.09 8.79 -5.11
CA HIS A 34 -8.53 8.75 -3.76
C HIS A 34 -7.53 9.89 -3.52
N ILE A 35 -6.64 10.16 -4.47
CA ILE A 35 -5.68 11.25 -4.40
C ILE A 35 -6.39 12.61 -4.28
N LYS A 36 -7.43 12.85 -5.06
CA LYS A 36 -8.20 14.11 -5.06
C LYS A 36 -8.94 14.40 -3.75
N GLN A 37 -9.09 13.41 -2.87
CA GLN A 37 -9.66 13.63 -1.52
C GLN A 37 -8.72 14.48 -0.65
N TYR A 38 -7.41 14.48 -0.91
CA TYR A 38 -6.44 15.30 -0.18
C TYR A 38 -6.39 16.74 -0.70
N ALA A 39 -6.33 16.91 -2.01
CA ALA A 39 -6.33 18.24 -2.65
C ALA A 39 -6.79 18.14 -4.12
N PRO A 40 -7.41 19.21 -4.65
CA PRO A 40 -7.71 19.28 -6.08
C PRO A 40 -6.42 19.36 -6.90
N LEU A 41 -6.46 18.78 -8.09
CA LEU A 41 -5.39 18.85 -9.09
C LEU A 41 -5.88 19.55 -10.34
N SER A 42 -5.00 20.25 -11.04
CA SER A 42 -5.22 20.71 -12.42
C SER A 42 -5.27 19.51 -13.38
N GLU A 43 -5.95 19.65 -14.51
CA GLU A 43 -6.04 18.59 -15.51
C GLU A 43 -4.65 18.15 -16.03
N GLU A 44 -3.72 19.10 -16.18
CA GLU A 44 -2.34 18.80 -16.61
C GLU A 44 -1.57 18.00 -15.57
N ALA A 45 -1.70 18.35 -14.28
CA ALA A 45 -1.06 17.63 -13.18
C ALA A 45 -1.65 16.22 -13.02
N GLU A 46 -2.99 16.09 -13.13
CA GLU A 46 -3.68 14.79 -13.09
C GLU A 46 -3.22 13.88 -14.22
N GLN A 47 -3.17 14.39 -15.46
CA GLN A 47 -2.69 13.61 -16.59
C GLN A 47 -1.22 13.21 -16.42
N SER A 48 -0.38 14.10 -15.90
CA SER A 48 1.03 13.82 -15.65
C SER A 48 1.23 12.75 -14.57
N LEU A 49 0.42 12.75 -13.51
CA LEU A 49 0.39 11.66 -12.53
C LEU A 49 -0.05 10.34 -13.16
N TYR A 50 -1.13 10.38 -13.95
CA TYR A 50 -1.63 9.21 -14.67
C TYR A 50 -0.54 8.55 -15.51
N ASP A 51 0.21 9.34 -16.28
CA ASP A 51 1.24 8.85 -17.20
C ASP A 51 2.49 8.31 -16.47
N CYS A 52 2.67 8.66 -15.20
CA CYS A 52 3.85 8.29 -14.41
C CYS A 52 3.64 7.08 -13.48
N PHE A 53 2.41 6.66 -13.24
CA PHE A 53 2.16 5.47 -12.44
C PHE A 53 2.17 4.21 -13.33
N GLU A 54 2.82 3.16 -12.84
CA GLU A 54 2.87 1.84 -13.47
C GLU A 54 2.16 0.81 -12.61
N GLN A 55 1.27 0.00 -13.22
CA GLN A 55 0.65 -1.09 -12.52
C GLN A 55 1.61 -2.28 -12.40
N VAL A 56 1.75 -2.80 -11.18
CA VAL A 56 2.59 -3.95 -10.86
C VAL A 56 1.81 -5.00 -10.08
N VAL A 57 2.06 -6.28 -10.38
CA VAL A 57 1.37 -7.41 -9.76
C VAL A 57 2.37 -8.26 -9.00
N PHE A 58 2.04 -8.58 -7.77
CA PHE A 58 2.87 -9.42 -6.90
C PHE A 58 2.10 -10.62 -6.40
N ALA A 59 2.81 -11.75 -6.28
CA ALA A 59 2.28 -12.94 -5.66
C ALA A 59 2.29 -12.82 -4.12
N LYS A 60 1.46 -13.63 -3.47
CA LYS A 60 1.48 -13.82 -2.02
C LYS A 60 2.90 -14.16 -1.53
N GLN A 61 3.28 -13.59 -0.38
CA GLN A 61 4.58 -13.74 0.29
C GLN A 61 5.79 -13.10 -0.41
N GLN A 62 5.62 -12.47 -1.57
CA GLN A 62 6.67 -11.66 -2.15
C GLN A 62 6.94 -10.42 -1.29
N HIS A 63 8.16 -9.89 -1.38
CA HIS A 63 8.57 -8.66 -0.71
C HIS A 63 8.62 -7.51 -1.72
N LEU A 64 7.99 -6.38 -1.38
CA LEU A 64 8.20 -5.10 -2.06
C LEU A 64 9.56 -4.51 -1.68
N LEU A 65 9.95 -4.72 -0.43
CA LEU A 65 11.20 -4.23 0.13
C LEU A 65 11.73 -5.25 1.14
N THR A 66 13.03 -5.48 1.12
CA THR A 66 13.75 -6.24 2.15
C THR A 66 14.73 -5.34 2.87
N GLU A 67 14.92 -5.59 4.15
CA GLU A 67 15.93 -4.95 4.99
C GLU A 67 17.30 -4.85 4.26
N GLY A 68 17.99 -3.73 4.41
CA GLY A 68 19.26 -3.44 3.76
C GLY A 68 19.15 -2.95 2.30
N LYS A 69 17.95 -2.96 1.70
CA LYS A 69 17.71 -2.39 0.36
C LYS A 69 17.16 -0.97 0.47
N ILE A 70 17.46 -0.14 -0.53
CA ILE A 70 16.93 1.23 -0.61
C ILE A 70 15.52 1.17 -1.20
N CYS A 71 14.57 1.83 -0.53
CA CYS A 71 13.20 1.99 -1.03
C CYS A 71 13.15 3.09 -2.09
N ARG A 72 12.93 2.71 -3.34
CA ARG A 72 12.93 3.64 -4.49
C ARG A 72 11.55 3.99 -5.01
N HIS A 73 10.50 3.37 -4.49
CA HIS A 73 9.14 3.51 -5.00
C HIS A 73 8.14 3.81 -3.90
N LEU A 74 7.17 4.66 -4.25
CA LEU A 74 5.90 4.78 -3.55
C LEU A 74 4.88 3.93 -4.30
N TYR A 75 4.09 3.19 -3.56
CA TYR A 75 3.02 2.34 -4.11
C TYR A 75 1.66 2.80 -3.61
N PHE A 76 0.65 2.62 -4.44
CA PHE A 76 -0.75 2.66 -4.04
C PHE A 76 -1.33 1.25 -4.16
N LEU A 77 -1.93 0.74 -3.09
CA LEU A 77 -2.49 -0.60 -3.06
C LEU A 77 -3.91 -0.58 -3.62
N GLU A 78 -4.05 -1.05 -4.87
CA GLU A 78 -5.34 -1.20 -5.53
C GLU A 78 -6.11 -2.40 -4.98
N LYS A 79 -5.42 -3.54 -4.85
CA LYS A 79 -5.98 -4.79 -4.35
C LYS A 79 -4.93 -5.58 -3.59
N GLY A 80 -5.31 -6.10 -2.43
CA GLY A 80 -4.43 -6.97 -1.66
C GLY A 80 -4.24 -6.51 -0.21
N ALA A 81 -3.37 -7.22 0.49
CA ALA A 81 -2.96 -6.90 1.85
C ALA A 81 -1.45 -7.10 1.99
N LEU A 82 -0.84 -6.27 2.81
CA LEU A 82 0.59 -6.36 3.10
C LEU A 82 0.88 -5.94 4.55
N ARG A 83 2.09 -6.25 5.00
CA ARG A 83 2.61 -5.84 6.30
C ARG A 83 4.00 -5.23 6.18
N GLY A 84 4.30 -4.28 7.06
CA GLY A 84 5.65 -3.86 7.37
C GLY A 84 6.11 -4.50 8.67
N TYR A 85 7.34 -5.01 8.71
CA TYR A 85 7.89 -5.65 9.89
C TYR A 85 9.40 -5.44 10.01
N TYR A 86 9.87 -5.43 11.25
CA TYR A 86 11.29 -5.47 11.59
C TYR A 86 11.69 -6.90 11.95
N ASN A 87 12.96 -7.25 11.69
CA ASN A 87 13.57 -8.47 12.20
C ASN A 87 14.50 -8.10 13.36
N LEU A 88 14.11 -8.47 14.57
CA LEU A 88 14.90 -8.23 15.78
C LEU A 88 15.29 -9.59 16.36
N ASP A 89 16.58 -9.94 16.30
CA ASP A 89 17.15 -11.19 16.81
C ASP A 89 16.41 -12.45 16.31
N GLY A 90 16.05 -12.44 15.01
CA GLY A 90 15.31 -13.55 14.37
C GLY A 90 13.82 -13.57 14.64
N LYS A 91 13.29 -12.58 15.36
CA LYS A 91 11.85 -12.41 15.60
C LYS A 91 11.27 -11.31 14.70
N GLU A 92 10.27 -11.65 13.90
CA GLU A 92 9.54 -10.68 13.09
C GLU A 92 8.57 -9.89 13.96
N ILE A 93 8.71 -8.57 13.96
CA ILE A 93 7.85 -7.63 14.69
C ILE A 93 7.07 -6.82 13.68
N THR A 94 5.79 -7.16 13.48
CA THR A 94 4.90 -6.40 12.62
C THR A 94 4.57 -5.07 13.27
N HIS A 95 4.75 -3.99 12.53
CA HIS A 95 4.47 -2.65 13.06
C HIS A 95 3.41 -1.89 12.27
N TRP A 96 3.02 -2.34 11.06
CA TRP A 96 1.87 -1.82 10.31
C TRP A 96 1.33 -2.84 9.31
N PHE A 97 0.07 -2.63 8.91
CA PHE A 97 -0.60 -3.31 7.82
C PHE A 97 -1.04 -2.29 6.79
N GLY A 98 -1.10 -2.69 5.53
CA GLY A 98 -1.69 -1.94 4.44
C GLY A 98 -2.77 -2.76 3.75
N PHE A 99 -3.86 -2.08 3.41
CA PHE A 99 -5.00 -2.62 2.67
C PHE A 99 -5.30 -1.72 1.48
N GLU A 100 -6.33 -2.03 0.73
CA GLU A 100 -6.76 -1.25 -0.42
C GLU A 100 -6.89 0.26 -0.06
N ASN A 101 -6.59 1.10 -1.03
CA ASN A 101 -6.59 2.56 -0.90
C ASN A 101 -5.50 3.13 0.03
N ASN A 102 -4.50 2.33 0.41
CA ASN A 102 -3.36 2.85 1.15
C ASN A 102 -2.17 3.16 0.24
N PHE A 103 -1.52 4.28 0.51
CA PHE A 103 -0.15 4.50 0.04
C PHE A 103 0.84 3.72 0.90
N VAL A 104 1.78 3.05 0.24
CA VAL A 104 2.72 2.12 0.84
C VAL A 104 4.14 2.45 0.41
N THR A 105 5.01 2.64 1.38
CA THR A 105 6.47 2.79 1.20
C THR A 105 7.16 2.59 2.54
N SER A 106 8.47 2.36 2.53
CA SER A 106 9.30 2.55 3.72
C SER A 106 9.68 4.03 3.80
N PHE A 107 8.92 4.84 4.55
CA PHE A 107 9.05 6.29 4.55
C PHE A 107 10.47 6.77 4.84
N HIS A 108 11.13 6.22 5.87
CA HIS A 108 12.51 6.60 6.19
C HIS A 108 13.43 6.37 4.99
N SER A 109 13.46 5.15 4.45
CA SER A 109 14.32 4.79 3.32
C SER A 109 13.93 5.52 2.03
N PHE A 110 12.62 5.72 1.78
CA PHE A 110 12.14 6.45 0.60
C PHE A 110 12.52 7.94 0.63
N ILE A 111 12.51 8.57 1.80
CA ILE A 111 12.86 9.99 1.95
C ILE A 111 14.38 10.18 1.92
N THR A 112 15.13 9.43 2.77
CA THR A 112 16.57 9.57 2.95
C THR A 112 17.39 8.92 1.86
N GLN A 113 16.83 7.95 1.14
CA GLN A 113 17.52 7.06 0.18
C GLN A 113 18.64 6.25 0.84
N GLU A 114 18.50 5.98 2.14
CA GLU A 114 19.36 5.07 2.90
C GLU A 114 18.75 3.65 2.94
N PRO A 115 19.56 2.61 3.22
CA PRO A 115 19.06 1.24 3.37
C PRO A 115 17.94 1.14 4.42
N SER A 116 16.87 0.43 4.07
CA SER A 116 15.74 0.19 4.97
C SER A 116 16.10 -0.75 6.10
N VAL A 117 15.58 -0.47 7.28
CA VAL A 117 15.63 -1.36 8.45
C VAL A 117 14.38 -2.23 8.57
N GLU A 118 13.40 -2.02 7.69
CA GLU A 118 12.14 -2.79 7.66
C GLU A 118 12.01 -3.62 6.38
N ASN A 119 11.19 -4.64 6.47
CA ASN A 119 10.71 -5.46 5.36
C ASN A 119 9.25 -5.12 5.07
N ILE A 120 8.86 -5.11 3.77
CA ILE A 120 7.47 -4.97 3.33
C ILE A 120 7.08 -6.22 2.55
N GLN A 121 6.11 -6.99 3.06
CA GLN A 121 5.71 -8.30 2.54
C GLN A 121 4.23 -8.34 2.17
N LEU A 122 3.91 -8.89 0.99
CA LEU A 122 2.55 -9.14 0.54
C LEU A 122 1.95 -10.35 1.28
N LEU A 123 0.78 -10.17 1.88
CA LEU A 123 0.06 -11.24 2.59
C LEU A 123 -0.84 -12.05 1.67
N GLU A 124 -1.16 -11.51 0.49
CA GLU A 124 -1.96 -12.15 -0.56
C GLU A 124 -1.53 -11.67 -1.94
N GLY A 125 -2.04 -12.26 -3.02
CA GLY A 125 -1.81 -11.77 -4.38
C GLY A 125 -2.34 -10.34 -4.52
N SER A 126 -1.48 -9.41 -4.94
CA SER A 126 -1.75 -7.98 -4.84
C SER A 126 -1.49 -7.26 -6.15
N ILE A 127 -2.27 -6.20 -6.38
CA ILE A 127 -2.13 -5.26 -7.50
C ILE A 127 -1.82 -3.90 -6.90
N LEU A 128 -0.74 -3.27 -7.37
CA LEU A 128 -0.29 -1.97 -6.90
C LEU A 128 0.00 -1.04 -8.09
N TRP A 129 -0.15 0.26 -7.85
CA TRP A 129 0.36 1.30 -8.71
C TRP A 129 1.65 1.84 -8.12
N SER A 130 2.69 1.93 -8.92
CA SER A 130 4.05 2.26 -8.52
C SER A 130 4.51 3.55 -9.19
N ILE A 131 5.13 4.46 -8.41
CA ILE A 131 5.84 5.61 -8.92
C ILE A 131 7.23 5.68 -8.29
N SER A 132 8.27 5.96 -9.09
CA SER A 132 9.61 6.07 -8.56
C SER A 132 9.82 7.38 -7.78
N LYS A 133 10.78 7.37 -6.85
CA LYS A 133 11.21 8.59 -6.11
C LYS A 133 11.61 9.71 -7.05
N ASP A 134 12.40 9.40 -8.08
CA ASP A 134 12.93 10.40 -9.02
C ASP A 134 11.79 11.02 -9.82
N THR A 135 10.87 10.19 -10.34
CA THR A 135 9.70 10.65 -11.09
C THR A 135 8.79 11.51 -10.22
N LEU A 136 8.48 11.06 -8.99
CA LEU A 136 7.68 11.84 -8.05
C LEU A 136 8.35 13.18 -7.74
N THR A 137 9.67 13.20 -7.51
CA THR A 137 10.42 14.45 -7.26
C THR A 137 10.34 15.41 -8.44
N ALA A 138 10.44 14.91 -9.68
CA ALA A 138 10.30 15.74 -10.89
C ALA A 138 8.88 16.36 -10.98
N LEU A 139 7.83 15.60 -10.65
CA LEU A 139 6.45 16.09 -10.61
C LEU A 139 6.25 17.16 -9.53
N LEU A 140 6.79 16.94 -8.31
CA LEU A 140 6.72 17.92 -7.21
C LEU A 140 7.38 19.27 -7.59
N ASN A 141 8.50 19.21 -8.30
CA ASN A 141 9.19 20.42 -8.76
C ASN A 141 8.47 21.15 -9.90
N ARG A 142 7.64 20.43 -10.66
CA ARG A 142 6.93 20.98 -11.81
C ARG A 142 5.54 21.50 -11.48
N TYR A 143 4.80 20.80 -10.57
CA TYR A 143 3.40 21.07 -10.30
C TYR A 143 3.19 21.38 -8.82
N HIS A 144 2.87 22.63 -8.53
CA HIS A 144 2.62 23.08 -7.15
C HIS A 144 1.41 22.41 -6.50
N ASP A 145 0.40 22.03 -7.28
CA ASP A 145 -0.78 21.31 -6.79
C ASP A 145 -0.44 19.86 -6.38
N ILE A 146 0.49 19.19 -7.09
CA ILE A 146 1.01 17.87 -6.68
C ILE A 146 1.85 18.01 -5.39
N GLU A 147 2.69 19.02 -5.29
CA GLU A 147 3.45 19.30 -4.05
C GLU A 147 2.52 19.52 -2.87
N ARG A 148 1.50 20.37 -3.04
CA ARG A 148 0.47 20.61 -2.01
C ARG A 148 -0.26 19.33 -1.61
N LEU A 149 -0.65 18.50 -2.57
CA LEU A 149 -1.30 17.22 -2.34
C LEU A 149 -0.43 16.28 -1.50
N VAL A 150 0.82 16.08 -1.90
CA VAL A 150 1.76 15.19 -1.20
C VAL A 150 2.06 15.70 0.21
N ARG A 151 2.17 17.02 0.39
CA ARG A 151 2.32 17.63 1.72
C ARG A 151 1.13 17.32 2.62
N ILE A 152 -0.11 17.54 2.15
CA ILE A 152 -1.34 17.25 2.93
C ILE A 152 -1.45 15.74 3.25
N ALA A 153 -1.14 14.86 2.28
CA ALA A 153 -1.13 13.42 2.52
C ALA A 153 -0.07 13.02 3.57
N THR A 154 1.11 13.66 3.55
CA THR A 154 2.18 13.43 4.52
C THR A 154 1.79 13.94 5.90
N GLU A 155 1.17 15.11 6.02
CA GLU A 155 0.63 15.65 7.27
C GLU A 155 -0.42 14.69 7.87
N SER A 156 -1.33 14.17 7.05
CA SER A 156 -2.34 13.19 7.47
C SER A 156 -1.71 11.86 7.92
N TYR A 157 -0.63 11.44 7.27
CA TYR A 157 0.13 10.26 7.68
C TYR A 157 0.83 10.48 9.03
N TYR A 158 1.44 11.66 9.22
CA TYR A 158 2.10 12.03 10.48
C TYR A 158 1.12 12.00 11.66
N LEU A 159 -0.08 12.59 11.50
CA LEU A 159 -1.11 12.59 12.56
C LEU A 159 -1.53 11.17 12.94
N ARG A 160 -1.71 10.28 11.98
CA ARG A 160 -2.01 8.87 12.25
C ARG A 160 -0.86 8.15 12.94
N LEU A 161 0.38 8.46 12.58
CA LEU A 161 1.56 7.88 13.23
C LEU A 161 1.66 8.34 14.69
N GLU A 162 1.43 9.63 14.96
CA GLU A 162 1.39 10.20 16.30
C GLU A 162 0.29 9.54 17.15
N GLU A 163 -0.93 9.40 16.61
CA GLU A 163 -2.03 8.71 17.30
C GLU A 163 -1.67 7.26 17.64
N ARG A 164 -1.05 6.53 16.71
CA ARG A 164 -0.58 5.16 16.96
C ARG A 164 0.47 5.11 18.06
N PHE A 165 1.41 6.06 18.07
CA PHE A 165 2.43 6.16 19.11
C PHE A 165 1.80 6.41 20.48
N VAL A 166 0.87 7.36 20.60
CA VAL A 166 0.11 7.65 21.81
C VAL A 166 -0.68 6.41 22.27
N ASN A 167 -1.41 5.78 21.37
CA ASN A 167 -2.18 4.57 21.67
C ASN A 167 -1.30 3.41 22.15
N ALA A 168 -0.10 3.25 21.60
CA ALA A 168 0.84 2.21 22.03
C ALA A 168 1.34 2.45 23.48
N GLN A 169 1.40 3.70 23.92
CA GLN A 169 1.86 4.07 25.27
C GLN A 169 0.76 4.02 26.33
N PHE A 170 -0.46 4.44 25.98
CA PHE A 170 -1.50 4.70 26.97
C PHE A 170 -2.65 3.67 26.94
N LYS A 171 -2.86 2.94 25.83
CA LYS A 171 -3.92 1.94 25.72
C LYS A 171 -3.44 0.54 26.10
N THR A 172 -4.31 -0.19 26.77
CA THR A 172 -4.14 -1.64 27.01
C THR A 172 -4.18 -2.42 25.71
N ALA A 173 -3.72 -3.66 25.72
CA ALA A 173 -3.78 -4.54 24.55
C ALA A 173 -5.23 -4.82 24.09
N ALA A 174 -6.18 -4.87 25.01
CA ALA A 174 -7.62 -5.05 24.69
C ALA A 174 -8.16 -3.82 23.96
N GLU A 175 -7.92 -2.62 24.46
CA GLU A 175 -8.35 -1.37 23.82
C GLU A 175 -7.70 -1.18 22.45
N ARG A 176 -6.41 -1.53 22.28
CA ARG A 176 -5.76 -1.52 20.96
C ARG A 176 -6.36 -2.53 19.99
N TYR A 177 -6.78 -3.70 20.50
CA TYR A 177 -7.47 -4.69 19.69
C TYR A 177 -8.85 -4.21 19.25
N GLU A 178 -9.65 -3.64 20.14
CA GLU A 178 -10.97 -3.06 19.81
C GLU A 178 -10.86 -1.94 18.77
N GLN A 179 -9.88 -1.06 18.92
CA GLN A 179 -9.60 -0.03 17.93
C GLN A 179 -9.24 -0.64 16.56
N LEU A 180 -8.35 -1.64 16.53
CA LEU A 180 -7.97 -2.33 15.31
C LEU A 180 -9.18 -2.97 14.61
N MET A 181 -10.11 -3.57 15.37
CA MET A 181 -11.35 -4.14 14.82
C MET A 181 -12.29 -3.06 14.28
N THR A 182 -12.29 -1.88 14.86
CA THR A 182 -13.07 -0.74 14.36
C THR A 182 -12.49 -0.17 13.07
N GLU A 183 -11.16 0.00 13.01
CA GLU A 183 -10.46 0.56 11.85
C GLU A 183 -10.34 -0.43 10.68
N SER A 184 -10.25 -1.72 10.97
CA SER A 184 -10.05 -2.79 9.99
C SER A 184 -10.85 -4.05 10.35
N PRO A 185 -12.20 -4.03 10.22
CA PRO A 185 -13.08 -5.14 10.65
C PRO A 185 -12.72 -6.50 10.02
N HIS A 186 -12.22 -6.50 8.79
CA HIS A 186 -11.88 -7.70 8.02
C HIS A 186 -10.43 -8.19 8.21
N ILE A 187 -9.67 -7.56 9.13
CA ILE A 187 -8.24 -7.91 9.30
C ILE A 187 -8.04 -9.39 9.67
N LEU A 188 -8.93 -9.95 10.51
CA LEU A 188 -8.83 -11.34 10.96
C LEU A 188 -9.15 -12.38 9.87
N GLU A 189 -9.80 -11.96 8.80
CA GLU A 189 -10.10 -12.83 7.64
C GLU A 189 -8.91 -12.93 6.69
N ARG A 190 -8.05 -11.89 6.68
CA ARG A 190 -6.98 -11.70 5.70
C ARG A 190 -5.57 -11.84 6.28
N VAL A 191 -5.41 -11.60 7.59
CA VAL A 191 -4.11 -11.55 8.26
C VAL A 191 -4.01 -12.69 9.28
N PRO A 192 -2.94 -13.51 9.25
CA PRO A 192 -2.67 -14.53 10.26
C PRO A 192 -2.64 -13.95 11.67
N LEU A 193 -3.28 -14.63 12.63
CA LEU A 193 -3.37 -14.19 14.03
C LEU A 193 -1.99 -13.89 14.67
N GLY A 194 -0.94 -14.61 14.25
CA GLY A 194 0.42 -14.36 14.73
C GLY A 194 0.92 -12.97 14.38
N TYR A 195 0.60 -12.46 13.19
CA TYR A 195 0.98 -11.11 12.78
C TYR A 195 0.16 -10.05 13.49
N VAL A 196 -1.13 -10.32 13.73
CA VAL A 196 -1.99 -9.42 14.53
C VAL A 196 -1.50 -9.36 15.98
N ALA A 197 -1.17 -10.48 16.60
CA ALA A 197 -0.59 -10.53 17.94
C ALA A 197 0.75 -9.76 18.01
N SER A 198 1.64 -9.97 17.03
CA SER A 198 2.89 -9.25 16.89
C SER A 198 2.68 -7.73 16.79
N TYR A 199 1.72 -7.28 15.97
CA TYR A 199 1.35 -5.87 15.81
C TYR A 199 0.85 -5.24 17.11
N LEU A 200 0.07 -6.01 17.89
CA LEU A 200 -0.43 -5.58 19.20
C LEU A 200 0.60 -5.70 20.32
N GLY A 201 1.79 -6.26 20.06
CA GLY A 201 2.84 -6.46 21.04
C GLY A 201 2.50 -7.49 22.12
N ILE A 202 1.69 -8.51 21.79
CA ILE A 202 1.23 -9.56 22.70
C ILE A 202 1.47 -10.97 22.12
N SER A 203 1.32 -12.01 22.95
CA SER A 203 1.33 -13.39 22.45
C SER A 203 0.00 -13.78 21.80
N GLN A 204 0.01 -14.82 20.97
CA GLN A 204 -1.22 -15.34 20.36
C GLN A 204 -2.22 -15.86 21.41
N GLU A 205 -1.75 -16.43 22.51
CA GLU A 205 -2.59 -16.90 23.63
C GLU A 205 -3.28 -15.72 24.31
N THR A 206 -2.57 -14.59 24.48
CA THR A 206 -3.15 -13.36 25.04
C THR A 206 -4.21 -12.80 24.09
N LEU A 207 -3.93 -12.77 22.78
CA LEU A 207 -4.90 -12.34 21.76
C LEU A 207 -6.15 -13.23 21.78
N SER A 208 -5.98 -14.55 21.85
CA SER A 208 -7.09 -15.50 21.95
C SER A 208 -7.96 -15.24 23.18
N ARG A 209 -7.35 -14.97 24.34
CA ARG A 209 -8.07 -14.62 25.58
C ARG A 209 -8.82 -13.30 25.47
N ILE A 210 -8.26 -12.28 24.84
CA ILE A 210 -8.96 -11.01 24.60
C ILE A 210 -10.20 -11.26 23.74
N ARG A 211 -10.07 -11.99 22.63
CA ARG A 211 -11.16 -12.31 21.69
C ARG A 211 -12.30 -13.09 22.33
N SER A 212 -12.00 -13.95 23.31
CA SER A 212 -13.04 -14.76 23.99
C SER A 212 -13.82 -13.98 25.06
N ARG A 213 -13.39 -12.75 25.39
CA ARG A 213 -14.04 -11.90 26.41
C ARG A 213 -14.89 -10.77 25.81
N LEU A 214 -14.73 -10.53 24.52
CA LEU A 214 -15.48 -9.57 23.70
C LEU A 214 -16.57 -10.29 22.90
#